data_3e197ef3339ec9f4b4cb660ee711bff7
#
_entry.id   3e197ef3339ec9f4b4cb660ee711bff7
#
_cell.length_a   1.000
_cell.length_b   1.000
_cell.length_c   1.000
_cell.angle_alpha   90.00
_cell.angle_beta   90.00
_cell.angle_gamma   90.00
#
_symmetry.space_group_name_H-M   'P 1'
#
loop_
_entity.id
_entity.type
_entity.pdbx_description
1 polymer ?
#
loop_
_entity_poly.entity_id
_entity_poly.type
_entity_poly.pdbx_seq_one_letter_code
_entity_poly.pdbx_strand_id
1 'polypeptide(L)'
;MTSAEPIRFGLIGVDSPHAPSFTRLFGNGVDGAVPGGTVTHAWKGEPASDFPLSLRVDAFADEVCRLGVTLCDSPEAVAEACDALLIVASDARTHPEYFRRVARYGKPIYVDTRFAPSLAEARSMLALAEASGSLVLAGSPKRFAREFRAALGAADAHRVSLTGPLPTQPGHPGFSWYGVHLVDLAVASLGSVATRSGKVTVDAGRPGPAAGQVAVTVDWGDGRVAIMSGEAEWNPYTRGRIETTEGLATFSIEAGPPMLVGLLEDIVESCRSGRPNVPLPEILSIVAIVEASNKSLETGVPVTVGS
;
A
#
# COMPACT_ATOMS: atom_id res chain seq x y z
N MET A 1 9.50 12.53 31.46
CA MET A 1 8.37 12.03 30.67
C MET A 1 8.58 10.55 30.48
N THR A 2 7.73 9.70 31.08
CA THR A 2 7.79 8.25 30.86
C THR A 2 7.47 8.01 29.39
N SER A 3 8.42 7.46 28.62
CA SER A 3 8.16 7.02 27.25
C SER A 3 7.01 5.99 27.31
N ALA A 4 5.97 6.18 26.51
CA ALA A 4 4.93 5.16 26.37
C ALA A 4 5.59 3.85 25.95
N GLU A 5 5.09 2.71 26.44
CA GLU A 5 5.61 1.41 26.02
C GLU A 5 5.52 1.24 24.51
N PRO A 6 6.51 0.61 23.87
CA PRO A 6 6.47 0.33 22.44
C PRO A 6 5.28 -0.57 22.09
N ILE A 7 4.60 -0.27 20.98
CA ILE A 7 3.55 -1.11 20.42
C ILE A 7 4.18 -2.40 19.93
N ARG A 8 3.68 -3.55 20.38
CA ARG A 8 4.12 -4.87 19.90
C ARG A 8 3.40 -5.20 18.61
N PHE A 9 4.15 -5.17 17.52
CA PHE A 9 3.64 -5.54 16.18
C PHE A 9 3.84 -7.03 15.90
N GLY A 10 2.86 -7.63 15.23
CA GLY A 10 2.92 -8.98 14.69
C GLY A 10 2.92 -8.98 13.17
N LEU A 11 3.84 -9.71 12.55
CA LEU A 11 3.90 -9.89 11.10
C LEU A 11 3.01 -11.07 10.65
N ILE A 12 2.21 -10.85 9.62
CA ILE A 12 1.38 -11.87 8.96
C ILE A 12 1.80 -12.01 7.51
N GLY A 13 2.43 -13.14 7.17
CA GLY A 13 3.06 -13.39 5.88
C GLY A 13 4.43 -12.68 5.77
N VAL A 14 5.52 -13.44 5.67
CA VAL A 14 6.88 -12.87 5.72
C VAL A 14 7.67 -13.05 4.41
N ASP A 15 7.01 -13.31 3.29
CA ASP A 15 7.63 -13.46 1.98
C ASP A 15 8.00 -12.12 1.31
N SER A 16 7.67 -11.01 1.95
CA SER A 16 8.01 -9.65 1.51
C SER A 16 9.31 -9.13 2.16
N PRO A 17 10.14 -8.35 1.44
CA PRO A 17 11.27 -7.64 2.04
C PRO A 17 10.84 -6.63 3.11
N HIS A 18 9.56 -6.26 3.19
CA HIS A 18 9.04 -5.40 4.25
C HIS A 18 9.12 -6.07 5.62
N ALA A 19 8.97 -7.40 5.71
CA ALA A 19 9.06 -8.11 6.99
C ALA A 19 10.40 -7.83 7.73
N PRO A 20 11.57 -8.14 7.16
CA PRO A 20 12.84 -7.82 7.81
C PRO A 20 13.14 -6.33 7.85
N SER A 21 12.68 -5.54 6.85
CA SER A 21 12.93 -4.09 6.83
C SER A 21 12.19 -3.37 7.95
N PHE A 22 10.90 -3.67 8.18
CA PHE A 22 10.13 -3.08 9.27
C PHE A 22 10.71 -3.47 10.63
N THR A 23 11.10 -4.74 10.78
CA THR A 23 11.72 -5.24 12.01
C THR A 23 13.01 -4.46 12.35
N ARG A 24 13.88 -4.22 11.36
CA ARG A 24 15.10 -3.42 11.55
C ARG A 24 14.81 -1.95 11.84
N LEU A 25 13.86 -1.35 11.15
CA LEU A 25 13.54 0.07 11.32
C LEU A 25 12.93 0.36 12.69
N PHE A 26 12.17 -0.56 13.27
CA PHE A 26 11.72 -0.47 14.67
C PHE A 26 12.84 -0.73 15.67
N GLY A 27 14.00 -1.22 15.23
CA GLY A 27 15.17 -1.47 16.08
C GLY A 27 15.05 -2.70 16.96
N ASN A 28 13.87 -3.29 17.06
CA ASN A 28 13.59 -4.56 17.77
C ASN A 28 14.31 -4.73 19.13
N GLY A 29 14.28 -3.67 19.95
CA GLY A 29 14.95 -3.63 21.27
C GLY A 29 16.31 -2.96 21.29
N VAL A 30 16.79 -2.49 20.11
CA VAL A 30 17.93 -1.57 19.98
C VAL A 30 17.44 -0.28 19.32
N ASP A 31 18.28 0.76 19.28
CA ASP A 31 17.93 2.03 18.66
C ASP A 31 17.59 1.86 17.17
N GLY A 32 16.33 1.97 16.83
CA GLY A 32 15.82 1.96 15.47
C GLY A 32 15.51 3.37 14.94
N ALA A 33 15.34 3.48 13.62
CA ALA A 33 14.98 4.74 12.98
C ALA A 33 13.57 5.20 13.33
N VAL A 34 12.68 4.27 13.75
CA VAL A 34 11.28 4.54 14.09
C VAL A 34 11.01 4.14 15.53
N PRO A 35 10.92 5.11 16.45
CA PRO A 35 10.62 4.83 17.85
C PRO A 35 9.15 4.49 18.06
N GLY A 36 8.87 3.76 19.14
CA GLY A 36 7.51 3.52 19.63
C GLY A 36 6.82 2.27 19.10
N GLY A 37 7.53 1.45 18.33
CA GLY A 37 7.09 0.13 17.91
C GLY A 37 8.19 -0.91 18.08
N THR A 38 7.83 -2.18 18.11
CA THR A 38 8.74 -3.33 18.06
C THR A 38 8.03 -4.51 17.44
N VAL A 39 8.69 -5.30 16.60
CA VAL A 39 8.14 -6.54 16.04
C VAL A 39 8.49 -7.69 16.98
N THR A 40 7.49 -8.37 17.51
CA THR A 40 7.70 -9.42 18.52
C THR A 40 7.38 -10.82 18.02
N HIS A 41 6.38 -10.95 17.17
CA HIS A 41 5.92 -12.25 16.67
C HIS A 41 5.68 -12.20 15.16
N ALA A 42 5.77 -13.35 14.51
CA ALA A 42 5.47 -13.49 13.09
C ALA A 42 4.86 -14.85 12.77
N TRP A 43 4.01 -14.89 11.76
CA TRP A 43 3.60 -16.11 11.09
C TRP A 43 4.07 -16.06 9.63
N LYS A 44 4.67 -17.16 9.15
CA LYS A 44 5.28 -17.21 7.82
C LYS A 44 4.31 -16.88 6.68
N GLY A 45 3.05 -17.26 6.81
CA GLY A 45 2.10 -17.30 5.71
C GLY A 45 2.11 -18.65 5.00
N GLU A 46 1.24 -18.77 4.02
CA GLU A 46 1.11 -19.95 3.17
C GLU A 46 1.57 -19.57 1.75
N PRO A 47 2.78 -20.00 1.33
CA PRO A 47 3.32 -19.64 0.04
C PRO A 47 2.48 -20.24 -1.09
N ALA A 48 2.10 -19.41 -2.06
CA ALA A 48 1.42 -19.86 -3.26
C ALA A 48 2.42 -20.45 -4.26
N SER A 49 2.14 -21.64 -4.78
CA SER A 49 3.03 -22.34 -5.71
C SER A 49 3.17 -21.64 -7.07
N ASP A 50 2.19 -20.83 -7.44
CA ASP A 50 2.15 -20.04 -8.69
C ASP A 50 2.71 -18.61 -8.54
N PHE A 51 3.22 -18.25 -7.35
CA PHE A 51 3.78 -16.95 -7.07
C PHE A 51 5.26 -17.05 -6.67
N PRO A 52 6.20 -16.81 -7.62
CA PRO A 52 7.62 -17.07 -7.39
C PRO A 52 8.25 -16.35 -6.20
N LEU A 53 7.71 -15.17 -5.84
CA LEU A 53 8.23 -14.40 -4.71
C LEU A 53 7.90 -15.02 -3.35
N SER A 54 6.89 -15.90 -3.28
CA SER A 54 6.58 -16.68 -2.06
C SER A 54 7.71 -17.63 -1.65
N LEU A 55 8.60 -18.02 -2.59
CA LEU A 55 9.77 -18.86 -2.30
C LEU A 55 10.78 -18.20 -1.36
N ARG A 56 10.68 -16.89 -1.12
CA ARG A 56 11.56 -16.16 -0.19
C ARG A 56 11.15 -16.31 1.28
N VAL A 57 10.01 -16.92 1.56
CA VAL A 57 9.40 -16.98 2.89
C VAL A 57 10.35 -17.53 3.95
N ASP A 58 11.06 -18.61 3.66
CA ASP A 58 11.98 -19.22 4.64
C ASP A 58 13.19 -18.32 4.93
N ALA A 59 13.78 -17.74 3.89
CA ALA A 59 14.91 -16.83 4.06
C ALA A 59 14.56 -15.60 4.89
N PHE A 60 13.39 -14.99 4.67
CA PHE A 60 12.95 -13.85 5.45
C PHE A 60 12.46 -14.23 6.85
N ALA A 61 11.87 -15.42 7.03
CA ALA A 61 11.54 -15.95 8.34
C ALA A 61 12.81 -16.13 9.20
N ASP A 62 13.87 -16.73 8.64
CA ASP A 62 15.16 -16.87 9.32
C ASP A 62 15.77 -15.52 9.66
N GLU A 63 15.58 -14.53 8.80
CA GLU A 63 16.08 -13.19 9.01
C GLU A 63 15.37 -12.47 10.15
N VAL A 64 14.03 -12.50 10.20
CA VAL A 64 13.28 -11.89 11.31
C VAL A 64 13.54 -12.62 12.63
N CYS A 65 13.71 -13.95 12.61
CA CYS A 65 14.12 -14.71 13.80
C CYS A 65 15.48 -14.23 14.35
N ARG A 66 16.47 -14.00 13.47
CA ARG A 66 17.78 -13.45 13.88
C ARG A 66 17.69 -12.03 14.48
N LEU A 67 16.63 -11.31 14.15
CA LEU A 67 16.28 -10.01 14.73
C LEU A 67 15.44 -10.14 16.02
N GLY A 68 15.28 -11.35 16.58
CA GLY A 68 14.59 -11.59 17.85
C GLY A 68 13.07 -11.78 17.75
N VAL A 69 12.52 -11.93 16.54
CA VAL A 69 11.08 -12.20 16.35
C VAL A 69 10.78 -13.67 16.57
N THR A 70 9.72 -13.97 17.33
CA THR A 70 9.24 -15.33 17.58
C THR A 70 8.28 -15.79 16.48
N LEU A 71 8.55 -16.93 15.85
CA LEU A 71 7.60 -17.53 14.90
C LEU A 71 6.45 -18.23 15.63
N CYS A 72 5.25 -18.02 15.12
CA CYS A 72 4.03 -18.67 15.56
C CYS A 72 3.52 -19.65 14.49
N ASP A 73 2.74 -20.66 14.91
CA ASP A 73 2.16 -21.67 14.03
C ASP A 73 0.93 -21.17 13.26
N SER A 74 0.35 -20.04 13.67
CA SER A 74 -0.84 -19.47 13.04
C SER A 74 -0.88 -17.95 13.15
N PRO A 75 -1.62 -17.24 12.27
CA PRO A 75 -1.81 -15.80 12.38
C PRO A 75 -2.68 -15.43 13.60
N GLU A 76 -3.52 -16.34 14.06
CA GLU A 76 -4.31 -16.19 15.29
C GLU A 76 -3.39 -16.07 16.52
N ALA A 77 -2.38 -16.94 16.64
CA ALA A 77 -1.40 -16.90 17.73
C ALA A 77 -0.60 -15.58 17.71
N VAL A 78 -0.26 -15.06 16.53
CA VAL A 78 0.35 -13.73 16.39
C VAL A 78 -0.62 -12.65 16.88
N ALA A 79 -1.89 -12.73 16.48
CA ALA A 79 -2.89 -11.75 16.87
C ALA A 79 -3.14 -11.74 18.37
N GLU A 80 -3.06 -12.88 19.05
CA GLU A 80 -3.19 -12.98 20.52
C GLU A 80 -2.01 -12.32 21.24
N ALA A 81 -0.79 -12.48 20.72
CA ALA A 81 0.45 -12.04 21.35
C ALA A 81 0.78 -10.57 21.17
N CYS A 82 0.22 -9.89 20.16
CA CYS A 82 0.60 -8.56 19.72
C CYS A 82 -0.48 -7.52 19.94
N ASP A 83 -0.12 -6.23 19.94
CA ASP A 83 -1.04 -5.10 20.12
C ASP A 83 -1.61 -4.63 18.77
N ALA A 84 -0.85 -4.78 17.68
CA ALA A 84 -1.23 -4.43 16.31
C ALA A 84 -0.61 -5.42 15.30
N LEU A 85 -1.18 -5.51 14.11
CA LEU A 85 -0.81 -6.48 13.10
C LEU A 85 -0.37 -5.81 11.80
N LEU A 86 0.61 -6.42 11.13
CA LEU A 86 1.14 -5.98 9.84
C LEU A 86 1.00 -7.15 8.86
N ILE A 87 0.00 -7.11 7.99
CA ILE A 87 -0.14 -8.08 6.88
C ILE A 87 0.80 -7.61 5.77
N VAL A 88 1.92 -8.30 5.63
CA VAL A 88 3.00 -7.91 4.70
C VAL A 88 3.29 -8.95 3.63
N ALA A 89 2.41 -9.93 3.44
CA ALA A 89 2.53 -10.90 2.37
C ALA A 89 2.66 -10.20 1.01
N SER A 90 3.58 -10.69 0.16
CA SER A 90 3.80 -10.11 -1.17
C SER A 90 2.62 -10.35 -2.10
N ASP A 91 1.95 -11.50 -1.97
CA ASP A 91 0.80 -11.88 -2.79
C ASP A 91 -0.50 -11.29 -2.23
N ALA A 92 -1.00 -10.22 -2.86
CA ALA A 92 -2.23 -9.58 -2.45
C ALA A 92 -3.47 -10.51 -2.47
N ARG A 93 -3.40 -11.63 -3.20
CA ARG A 93 -4.50 -12.62 -3.22
C ARG A 93 -4.70 -13.29 -1.87
N THR A 94 -3.68 -13.29 -1.01
CA THR A 94 -3.74 -13.86 0.35
C THR A 94 -4.27 -12.88 1.38
N HIS A 95 -4.24 -11.57 1.13
CA HIS A 95 -4.62 -10.55 2.11
C HIS A 95 -6.04 -10.70 2.65
N PRO A 96 -7.08 -10.96 1.82
CA PRO A 96 -8.44 -11.11 2.32
C PRO A 96 -8.58 -12.26 3.31
N GLU A 97 -7.94 -13.40 3.04
CA GLU A 97 -7.98 -14.56 3.92
C GLU A 97 -7.21 -14.30 5.23
N TYR A 98 -6.00 -13.73 5.14
CA TYR A 98 -5.23 -13.42 6.33
C TYR A 98 -5.93 -12.37 7.20
N PHE A 99 -6.51 -11.35 6.57
CA PHE A 99 -7.31 -10.34 7.25
C PHE A 99 -8.52 -10.95 7.96
N ARG A 100 -9.26 -11.82 7.28
CA ARG A 100 -10.43 -12.51 7.84
C ARG A 100 -10.09 -13.32 9.09
N ARG A 101 -8.94 -13.97 9.12
CA ARG A 101 -8.48 -14.76 10.26
C ARG A 101 -8.19 -13.92 11.50
N VAL A 102 -7.69 -12.69 11.31
CA VAL A 102 -7.21 -11.87 12.44
C VAL A 102 -8.13 -10.71 12.81
N ALA A 103 -9.05 -10.27 11.94
CA ALA A 103 -9.93 -9.14 12.19
C ALA A 103 -10.76 -9.27 13.49
N ARG A 104 -11.20 -10.50 13.82
CA ARG A 104 -12.01 -10.78 15.03
C ARG A 104 -11.35 -10.36 16.35
N TYR A 105 -10.04 -10.10 16.35
CA TYR A 105 -9.33 -9.66 17.55
C TYR A 105 -9.49 -8.15 17.82
N GLY A 106 -10.12 -7.38 16.94
CA GLY A 106 -10.43 -5.97 17.13
C GLY A 106 -9.20 -5.07 17.24
N LYS A 107 -8.06 -5.50 16.70
CA LYS A 107 -6.78 -4.78 16.80
C LYS A 107 -6.54 -3.93 15.56
N PRO A 108 -5.64 -2.91 15.63
CA PRO A 108 -5.16 -2.23 14.45
C PRO A 108 -4.48 -3.21 13.47
N ILE A 109 -4.84 -3.13 12.19
CA ILE A 109 -4.31 -4.01 11.14
C ILE A 109 -3.84 -3.14 9.97
N TYR A 110 -2.53 -3.10 9.75
CA TYR A 110 -1.97 -2.59 8.52
C TYR A 110 -1.98 -3.69 7.45
N VAL A 111 -2.47 -3.35 6.28
CA VAL A 111 -2.40 -4.19 5.09
C VAL A 111 -1.48 -3.52 4.08
N ASP A 112 -0.40 -4.21 3.72
CA ASP A 112 0.63 -3.67 2.83
C ASP A 112 0.07 -3.38 1.43
N THR A 113 0.84 -2.62 0.67
CA THR A 113 0.46 -2.17 -0.69
C THR A 113 -0.01 -3.33 -1.54
N ARG A 114 -1.07 -3.07 -2.26
CA ARG A 114 -2.07 -3.94 -2.87
C ARG A 114 -3.03 -4.48 -1.81
N PHE A 115 -3.77 -3.55 -1.22
CA PHE A 115 -4.70 -3.83 -0.11
C PHE A 115 -5.53 -5.10 -0.35
N ALA A 116 -6.10 -5.24 -1.55
CA ALA A 116 -6.87 -6.41 -1.96
C ALA A 116 -6.78 -6.61 -3.49
N PRO A 117 -7.00 -7.83 -4.01
CA PRO A 117 -6.97 -8.11 -5.44
C PRO A 117 -8.17 -7.57 -6.20
N SER A 118 -9.28 -7.28 -5.54
CA SER A 118 -10.50 -6.72 -6.15
C SER A 118 -11.22 -5.73 -5.23
N LEU A 119 -12.04 -4.86 -5.84
CA LEU A 119 -12.88 -3.91 -5.10
C LEU A 119 -13.92 -4.64 -4.21
N ALA A 120 -14.43 -5.78 -4.66
CA ALA A 120 -15.37 -6.59 -3.89
C ALA A 120 -14.72 -7.12 -2.60
N GLU A 121 -13.50 -7.64 -2.69
CA GLU A 121 -12.75 -8.11 -1.53
C GLU A 121 -12.33 -6.97 -0.61
N ALA A 122 -11.90 -5.82 -1.16
CA ALA A 122 -11.61 -4.64 -0.35
C ALA A 122 -12.81 -4.19 0.47
N ARG A 123 -14.01 -4.14 -0.14
CA ARG A 123 -15.25 -3.83 0.57
C ARG A 123 -15.57 -4.84 1.67
N SER A 124 -15.39 -6.13 1.40
CA SER A 124 -15.62 -7.20 2.38
C SER A 124 -14.65 -7.09 3.57
N MET A 125 -13.37 -6.79 3.32
CA MET A 125 -12.39 -6.58 4.38
C MET A 125 -12.75 -5.37 5.25
N LEU A 126 -13.14 -4.24 4.65
CA LEU A 126 -13.54 -3.04 5.40
C LEU A 126 -14.83 -3.26 6.20
N ALA A 127 -15.83 -3.94 5.64
CA ALA A 127 -17.05 -4.30 6.37
C ALA A 127 -16.75 -5.23 7.56
N LEU A 128 -15.85 -6.17 7.38
CA LEU A 128 -15.41 -7.05 8.47
C LEU A 128 -14.65 -6.28 9.57
N ALA A 129 -13.80 -5.33 9.18
CA ALA A 129 -13.11 -4.47 10.13
C ALA A 129 -14.09 -3.64 10.97
N GLU A 130 -15.10 -3.05 10.34
CA GLU A 130 -16.17 -2.31 11.03
C GLU A 130 -16.92 -3.21 12.02
N ALA A 131 -17.32 -4.41 11.59
CA ALA A 131 -18.03 -5.36 12.43
C ALA A 131 -17.22 -5.87 13.63
N SER A 132 -15.90 -5.95 13.50
CA SER A 132 -14.98 -6.42 14.55
C SER A 132 -14.36 -5.30 15.40
N GLY A 133 -14.55 -4.04 15.01
CA GLY A 133 -13.91 -2.90 15.67
C GLY A 133 -12.41 -2.78 15.38
N SER A 134 -11.92 -3.39 14.30
CA SER A 134 -10.51 -3.29 13.89
C SER A 134 -10.24 -1.96 13.20
N LEU A 135 -9.17 -1.27 13.60
CA LEU A 135 -8.66 -0.10 12.89
C LEU A 135 -7.88 -0.56 11.65
N VAL A 136 -8.32 -0.16 10.46
CA VAL A 136 -7.63 -0.48 9.21
C VAL A 136 -6.61 0.60 8.87
N LEU A 137 -5.38 0.17 8.61
CA LEU A 137 -4.27 0.98 8.13
C LEU A 137 -3.81 0.44 6.78
N ALA A 138 -3.41 1.33 5.86
CA ALA A 138 -3.03 0.95 4.50
C ALA A 138 -2.11 2.00 3.88
N GLY A 139 -1.84 1.84 2.59
CA GLY A 139 -1.16 2.83 1.76
C GLY A 139 0.25 2.43 1.34
N SER A 140 0.64 2.94 0.19
CA SER A 140 1.99 2.78 -0.33
C SER A 140 3.00 3.54 0.52
N PRO A 141 4.19 2.98 0.82
CA PRO A 141 5.25 3.74 1.47
C PRO A 141 5.58 5.07 0.78
N LYS A 142 5.39 5.16 -0.54
CA LYS A 142 5.65 6.38 -1.32
C LYS A 142 4.71 7.53 -0.94
N ARG A 143 3.49 7.25 -0.49
CA ARG A 143 2.55 8.26 0.04
C ARG A 143 3.12 8.98 1.26
N PHE A 144 3.92 8.27 2.05
CA PHE A 144 4.49 8.77 3.30
C PHE A 144 5.92 9.30 3.13
N ALA A 145 6.48 9.22 1.91
CA ALA A 145 7.79 9.80 1.61
C ALA A 145 7.79 11.31 1.80
N ARG A 146 8.84 11.83 2.43
CA ARG A 146 8.99 13.25 2.74
C ARG A 146 8.91 14.12 1.49
N GLU A 147 9.51 13.67 0.39
CA GLU A 147 9.55 14.36 -0.90
C GLU A 147 8.15 14.55 -1.47
N PHE A 148 7.31 13.53 -1.39
CA PHE A 148 5.91 13.62 -1.84
C PHE A 148 5.08 14.52 -0.93
N ARG A 149 5.17 14.33 0.38
CA ARG A 149 4.43 15.15 1.35
C ARG A 149 4.79 16.64 1.24
N ALA A 150 6.07 16.95 1.02
CA ALA A 150 6.52 18.32 0.81
C ALA A 150 5.98 18.92 -0.50
N ALA A 151 5.92 18.13 -1.59
CA ALA A 151 5.41 18.59 -2.87
C ALA A 151 3.87 18.71 -2.89
N LEU A 152 3.16 17.83 -2.14
CA LEU A 152 1.70 17.88 -2.04
C LEU A 152 1.24 19.16 -1.34
N GLY A 153 1.93 19.59 -0.27
CA GLY A 153 1.61 20.81 0.46
C GLY A 153 0.17 20.80 1.01
N ALA A 154 -0.42 22.01 1.09
CA ALA A 154 -1.80 22.23 1.53
C ALA A 154 -2.73 22.73 0.41
N ALA A 155 -2.22 23.01 -0.78
CA ALA A 155 -2.99 23.56 -1.89
C ALA A 155 -3.79 22.47 -2.63
N ASP A 156 -4.97 22.83 -3.13
CA ASP A 156 -5.83 21.91 -3.87
C ASP A 156 -5.20 21.54 -5.22
N ALA A 157 -4.85 20.26 -5.37
CA ALA A 157 -4.33 19.72 -6.61
C ALA A 157 -5.49 19.44 -7.60
N HIS A 158 -5.28 19.80 -8.86
CA HIS A 158 -6.24 19.51 -9.94
C HIS A 158 -5.64 18.64 -11.04
N ARG A 159 -4.32 18.52 -11.11
CA ARG A 159 -3.63 17.63 -12.04
C ARG A 159 -2.41 17.02 -11.39
N VAL A 160 -2.20 15.72 -11.64
CA VAL A 160 -0.97 15.04 -11.25
C VAL A 160 -0.45 14.20 -12.40
N SER A 161 0.86 14.26 -12.64
CA SER A 161 1.56 13.44 -13.61
C SER A 161 2.63 12.65 -12.89
N LEU A 162 2.58 11.32 -12.98
CA LEU A 162 3.41 10.38 -12.23
C LEU A 162 4.14 9.43 -13.19
N THR A 163 5.41 9.18 -12.92
CA THR A 163 6.21 8.22 -13.66
C THR A 163 6.97 7.31 -12.69
N GLY A 164 6.94 6.01 -12.94
CA GLY A 164 7.66 5.02 -12.14
C GLY A 164 7.71 3.67 -12.83
N PRO A 165 8.44 2.69 -12.26
CA PRO A 165 8.49 1.36 -12.83
C PRO A 165 7.12 0.67 -12.78
N LEU A 166 6.81 -0.12 -13.80
CA LEU A 166 5.58 -0.90 -13.93
C LEU A 166 5.87 -2.40 -14.21
N PRO A 167 6.79 -3.05 -13.50
CA PRO A 167 6.94 -4.50 -13.63
C PRO A 167 5.66 -5.21 -13.18
N THR A 168 5.44 -6.40 -13.70
CA THR A 168 4.32 -7.27 -13.33
C THR A 168 4.82 -8.54 -12.63
N GLN A 169 3.91 -9.27 -12.01
CA GLN A 169 4.16 -10.59 -11.43
C GLN A 169 3.01 -11.54 -11.78
N PRO A 170 3.22 -12.85 -11.76
CA PRO A 170 2.14 -13.83 -11.88
C PRO A 170 1.01 -13.51 -10.88
N GLY A 171 -0.24 -13.50 -11.36
CA GLY A 171 -1.40 -13.12 -10.54
C GLY A 171 -1.57 -11.62 -10.29
N HIS A 172 -0.61 -10.78 -10.70
CA HIS A 172 -0.65 -9.32 -10.51
C HIS A 172 -0.35 -8.58 -11.83
N PRO A 173 -1.29 -8.60 -12.80
CA PRO A 173 -1.11 -8.00 -14.12
C PRO A 173 -1.15 -6.47 -14.07
N GLY A 174 -0.64 -5.84 -15.12
CA GLY A 174 -0.79 -4.40 -15.39
C GLY A 174 -0.39 -3.53 -14.20
N PHE A 175 -1.34 -2.78 -13.69
CA PHE A 175 -1.16 -1.86 -12.56
C PHE A 175 -1.20 -2.54 -11.19
N SER A 176 -1.55 -3.82 -11.10
CA SER A 176 -1.70 -4.51 -9.80
C SER A 176 -0.39 -4.68 -9.04
N TRP A 177 0.78 -4.78 -9.71
CA TRP A 177 2.03 -5.01 -8.99
C TRP A 177 2.71 -3.72 -8.52
N TYR A 178 3.14 -2.86 -9.44
CA TYR A 178 3.82 -1.60 -9.11
C TYR A 178 3.01 -0.36 -9.44
N GLY A 179 2.10 -0.44 -10.40
CA GLY A 179 1.22 0.68 -10.77
C GLY A 179 0.36 1.18 -9.63
N VAL A 180 0.00 0.29 -8.69
CA VAL A 180 -0.73 0.66 -7.47
C VAL A 180 -0.05 1.76 -6.66
N HIS A 181 1.28 1.85 -6.68
CA HIS A 181 1.99 2.94 -6.01
C HIS A 181 1.75 4.30 -6.67
N LEU A 182 1.62 4.33 -8.00
CA LEU A 182 1.27 5.56 -8.73
C LEU A 182 -0.19 5.93 -8.48
N VAL A 183 -1.08 4.93 -8.48
CA VAL A 183 -2.51 5.15 -8.17
C VAL A 183 -2.69 5.70 -6.76
N ASP A 184 -1.95 5.19 -5.77
CA ASP A 184 -2.01 5.68 -4.40
C ASP A 184 -1.57 7.16 -4.31
N LEU A 185 -0.47 7.53 -4.95
CA LEU A 185 -0.03 8.94 -5.03
C LEU A 185 -1.06 9.83 -5.74
N ALA A 186 -1.70 9.33 -6.81
CA ALA A 186 -2.74 10.07 -7.51
C ALA A 186 -3.97 10.32 -6.61
N VAL A 187 -4.43 9.28 -5.89
CA VAL A 187 -5.55 9.40 -4.95
C VAL A 187 -5.18 10.28 -3.76
N ALA A 188 -3.96 10.18 -3.25
CA ALA A 188 -3.49 11.07 -2.18
C ALA A 188 -3.45 12.54 -2.60
N SER A 189 -3.16 12.81 -3.89
CA SER A 189 -3.11 14.17 -4.43
C SER A 189 -4.48 14.74 -4.76
N LEU A 190 -5.36 13.92 -5.33
CA LEU A 190 -6.63 14.36 -5.92
C LEU A 190 -7.88 13.97 -5.10
N GLY A 191 -7.68 13.21 -4.02
CA GLY A 191 -8.77 12.71 -3.18
C GLY A 191 -9.45 11.46 -3.75
N SER A 192 -10.41 10.93 -2.99
CA SER A 192 -11.17 9.74 -3.37
C SER A 192 -12.02 9.97 -4.61
N VAL A 193 -12.21 8.89 -5.38
CA VAL A 193 -13.16 8.84 -6.47
C VAL A 193 -14.56 8.62 -5.90
N ALA A 194 -15.51 9.50 -6.20
CA ALA A 194 -16.89 9.28 -5.79
C ALA A 194 -17.49 8.12 -6.61
N THR A 195 -17.47 6.92 -6.05
CA THR A 195 -17.94 5.67 -6.68
C THR A 195 -19.41 5.71 -7.13
N ARG A 196 -20.15 6.79 -6.86
CA ARG A 196 -21.55 6.97 -7.22
C ARG A 196 -21.81 7.94 -8.38
N SER A 197 -20.83 8.75 -8.79
CA SER A 197 -21.05 9.76 -9.85
C SER A 197 -20.80 9.26 -11.27
N GLY A 198 -20.32 8.05 -11.45
CA GLY A 198 -20.24 7.33 -12.73
C GLY A 198 -19.38 7.96 -13.83
N LYS A 199 -18.57 8.98 -13.53
CA LYS A 199 -17.85 9.77 -14.56
C LYS A 199 -16.33 9.63 -14.50
N VAL A 200 -15.78 8.84 -13.59
CA VAL A 200 -14.35 8.58 -13.62
C VAL A 200 -14.07 7.51 -14.65
N THR A 201 -13.26 7.83 -15.63
CA THR A 201 -12.87 6.89 -16.70
C THR A 201 -11.37 6.68 -16.67
N VAL A 202 -10.97 5.47 -17.01
CA VAL A 202 -9.58 5.13 -17.23
C VAL A 202 -9.39 4.90 -18.72
N ASP A 203 -8.41 5.58 -19.32
CA ASP A 203 -8.01 5.38 -20.70
C ASP A 203 -6.54 4.95 -20.74
N ALA A 204 -6.31 3.69 -21.02
CA ALA A 204 -4.97 3.11 -21.14
C ALA A 204 -4.49 3.02 -22.61
N GLY A 205 -5.33 3.45 -23.57
CA GLY A 205 -5.04 3.33 -25.00
C GLY A 205 -4.06 4.35 -25.55
N ARG A 206 -3.58 5.31 -24.75
CA ARG A 206 -2.61 6.32 -25.22
C ARG A 206 -1.17 5.84 -24.99
N PRO A 207 -0.28 5.96 -26.00
CA PRO A 207 1.13 5.78 -25.78
C PRO A 207 1.65 6.71 -24.67
N GLY A 208 2.55 6.20 -23.83
CA GLY A 208 3.24 7.02 -22.84
C GLY A 208 4.11 8.11 -23.49
N PRO A 209 4.69 9.01 -22.70
CA PRO A 209 5.49 10.13 -23.19
C PRO A 209 6.79 9.69 -23.90
N ALA A 210 7.21 8.44 -23.73
CA ALA A 210 8.33 7.81 -24.43
C ALA A 210 7.91 6.51 -25.10
N ALA A 211 8.62 6.11 -26.16
CA ALA A 211 8.36 4.87 -26.85
C ALA A 211 8.50 3.67 -25.88
N GLY A 212 7.53 2.75 -25.89
CA GLY A 212 7.51 1.57 -25.02
C GLY A 212 6.94 1.79 -23.63
N GLN A 213 6.55 3.02 -23.29
CA GLN A 213 5.87 3.30 -22.01
C GLN A 213 4.37 3.01 -22.10
N VAL A 214 3.85 2.44 -21.03
CA VAL A 214 2.40 2.34 -20.77
C VAL A 214 1.95 3.61 -20.05
N ALA A 215 0.84 4.20 -20.49
CA ALA A 215 0.22 5.33 -19.82
C ALA A 215 -1.26 5.05 -19.51
N VAL A 216 -1.68 5.43 -18.31
CA VAL A 216 -3.07 5.41 -17.87
C VAL A 216 -3.46 6.82 -17.47
N THR A 217 -4.59 7.29 -18.00
CA THR A 217 -5.20 8.56 -17.59
C THR A 217 -6.46 8.27 -16.80
N VAL A 218 -6.57 8.87 -15.63
CA VAL A 218 -7.76 8.81 -14.79
C VAL A 218 -8.37 10.21 -14.73
N ASP A 219 -9.62 10.34 -15.14
CA ASP A 219 -10.41 11.57 -15.07
C ASP A 219 -11.44 11.44 -13.95
N TRP A 220 -11.42 12.33 -12.98
CA TRP A 220 -12.37 12.36 -11.85
C TRP A 220 -13.76 12.90 -12.28
N GLY A 221 -13.91 13.40 -13.51
CA GLY A 221 -15.16 13.91 -14.04
C GLY A 221 -15.54 15.32 -13.57
N ASP A 222 -14.71 15.94 -12.76
CA ASP A 222 -14.86 17.30 -12.22
C ASP A 222 -13.71 18.25 -12.59
N GLY A 223 -12.90 17.85 -13.56
CA GLY A 223 -11.72 18.59 -14.02
C GLY A 223 -10.40 18.16 -13.39
N ARG A 224 -10.43 17.29 -12.36
CA ARG A 224 -9.23 16.69 -11.78
C ARG A 224 -8.76 15.51 -12.64
N VAL A 225 -7.47 15.43 -12.93
CA VAL A 225 -6.90 14.42 -13.83
C VAL A 225 -5.57 13.91 -13.29
N ALA A 226 -5.38 12.58 -13.30
CA ALA A 226 -4.10 11.93 -13.10
C ALA A 226 -3.61 11.26 -14.40
N ILE A 227 -2.32 11.45 -14.71
CA ILE A 227 -1.62 10.74 -15.78
C ILE A 227 -0.51 9.93 -15.13
N MET A 228 -0.56 8.62 -15.30
CA MET A 228 0.40 7.69 -14.74
C MET A 228 1.08 6.92 -15.85
N SER A 229 2.40 6.89 -15.87
CA SER A 229 3.16 6.20 -16.93
C SER A 229 4.40 5.49 -16.37
N GLY A 230 4.90 4.53 -17.12
CA GLY A 230 6.12 3.83 -16.75
C GLY A 230 6.49 2.72 -17.73
N GLU A 231 7.63 2.12 -17.46
CA GLU A 231 8.21 1.02 -18.22
C GLU A 231 8.15 -0.27 -17.40
N ALA A 232 8.08 -1.41 -18.09
CA ALA A 232 8.09 -2.72 -17.45
C ALA A 232 9.41 -3.00 -16.71
N GLU A 233 10.50 -2.36 -17.10
CA GLU A 233 11.77 -2.49 -16.41
C GLU A 233 11.75 -1.79 -15.07
N TRP A 234 12.26 -2.49 -14.05
CA TRP A 234 12.33 -1.93 -12.72
C TRP A 234 13.45 -0.88 -12.59
N ASN A 235 13.12 0.24 -11.97
CA ASN A 235 14.08 1.23 -11.52
C ASN A 235 13.64 1.78 -10.15
N PRO A 236 14.55 2.33 -9.33
CA PRO A 236 14.19 2.74 -7.96
C PRO A 236 13.37 4.05 -7.89
N TYR A 237 13.25 4.80 -8.97
CA TYR A 237 12.70 6.13 -8.89
C TYR A 237 11.21 6.19 -9.23
N THR A 238 10.47 6.96 -8.44
CA THR A 238 9.13 7.47 -8.78
C THR A 238 9.17 8.97 -8.79
N ARG A 239 8.76 9.58 -9.89
CA ARG A 239 8.76 11.03 -10.08
C ARG A 239 7.35 11.53 -10.30
N GLY A 240 7.10 12.76 -9.86
CA GLY A 240 5.79 13.36 -10.05
C GLY A 240 5.83 14.88 -10.19
N ARG A 241 4.76 15.37 -10.80
CA ARG A 241 4.41 16.79 -10.92
C ARG A 241 2.98 16.96 -10.43
N ILE A 242 2.79 17.89 -9.53
CA ILE A 242 1.48 18.22 -8.94
C ILE A 242 1.17 19.66 -9.35
N GLU A 243 0.09 19.85 -10.09
CA GLU A 243 -0.41 21.17 -10.47
C GLU A 243 -1.55 21.54 -9.50
N THR A 244 -1.38 22.67 -8.84
CA THR A 244 -2.33 23.21 -7.88
C THR A 244 -2.78 24.59 -8.32
N THR A 245 -3.76 25.17 -7.62
CA THR A 245 -4.18 26.55 -7.82
C THR A 245 -3.06 27.58 -7.51
N GLU A 246 -2.04 27.18 -6.74
CA GLU A 246 -0.93 28.03 -6.34
C GLU A 246 0.32 27.85 -7.21
N GLY A 247 0.34 26.82 -8.07
CA GLY A 247 1.48 26.59 -8.98
C GLY A 247 1.80 25.12 -9.18
N LEU A 248 3.05 24.85 -9.58
CA LEU A 248 3.57 23.54 -9.91
C LEU A 248 4.62 23.11 -8.89
N ALA A 249 4.42 21.93 -8.28
CA ALA A 249 5.41 21.25 -7.47
C ALA A 249 5.91 19.97 -8.17
N THR A 250 7.16 19.58 -7.89
CA THR A 250 7.76 18.36 -8.41
C THR A 250 8.43 17.57 -7.30
N PHE A 251 8.49 16.25 -7.45
CA PHE A 251 9.17 15.38 -6.51
C PHE A 251 9.84 14.19 -7.20
N SER A 252 10.82 13.59 -6.51
CA SER A 252 11.43 12.32 -6.90
C SER A 252 11.67 11.51 -5.64
N ILE A 253 11.05 10.33 -5.58
CA ILE A 253 11.20 9.37 -4.47
C ILE A 253 12.12 8.26 -4.95
N GLU A 254 13.16 7.96 -4.19
CA GLU A 254 13.97 6.76 -4.39
C GLU A 254 13.45 5.63 -3.49
N ALA A 255 13.27 4.45 -4.08
CA ALA A 255 12.84 3.27 -3.33
C ALA A 255 13.96 2.84 -2.36
N GLY A 256 13.68 2.83 -1.08
CA GLY A 256 14.66 2.49 -0.05
C GLY A 256 14.13 2.70 1.37
N PRO A 257 14.95 2.42 2.39
CA PRO A 257 14.55 2.55 3.79
C PRO A 257 13.93 3.90 4.18
N PRO A 258 14.38 5.07 3.67
CA PRO A 258 13.81 6.36 4.09
C PRO A 258 12.31 6.51 3.84
N MET A 259 11.78 5.95 2.74
CA MET A 259 10.33 6.01 2.48
C MET A 259 9.53 5.11 3.45
N LEU A 260 10.12 4.03 3.96
CA LEU A 260 9.49 3.13 4.92
C LEU A 260 9.40 3.76 6.31
N VAL A 261 10.34 4.63 6.67
CA VAL A 261 10.34 5.36 7.95
C VAL A 261 9.04 6.16 8.08
N GLY A 262 8.71 6.99 7.08
CA GLY A 262 7.50 7.81 7.12
C GLY A 262 6.21 6.98 7.24
N LEU A 263 6.14 5.81 6.58
CA LEU A 263 5.01 4.88 6.72
C LEU A 263 4.92 4.33 8.15
N LEU A 264 6.02 3.85 8.71
CA LEU A 264 6.02 3.23 10.04
C LEU A 264 5.75 4.24 11.16
N GLU A 265 6.25 5.48 11.04
CA GLU A 265 5.91 6.59 11.94
C GLU A 265 4.40 6.86 11.92
N ASP A 266 3.80 6.87 10.74
CA ASP A 266 2.37 7.09 10.55
C ASP A 266 1.52 5.93 11.11
N ILE A 267 1.97 4.68 10.93
CA ILE A 267 1.32 3.49 11.53
C ILE A 267 1.35 3.58 13.07
N VAL A 268 2.48 3.93 13.67
CA VAL A 268 2.61 4.09 15.13
C VAL A 268 1.66 5.17 15.63
N GLU A 269 1.63 6.32 14.97
CA GLU A 269 0.73 7.44 15.33
C GLU A 269 -0.75 7.03 15.20
N SER A 270 -1.11 6.33 14.13
CA SER A 270 -2.46 5.84 13.90
C SER A 270 -2.90 4.84 14.97
N CYS A 271 -2.03 3.91 15.35
CA CYS A 271 -2.32 2.98 16.46
C CYS A 271 -2.54 3.70 17.79
N ARG A 272 -1.79 4.78 18.04
CA ARG A 272 -1.92 5.58 19.28
C ARG A 272 -3.16 6.48 19.29
N SER A 273 -3.44 7.10 18.14
CA SER A 273 -4.58 8.02 18.03
C SER A 273 -5.93 7.33 17.79
N GLY A 274 -5.92 6.04 17.38
CA GLY A 274 -7.12 5.31 16.96
C GLY A 274 -7.72 5.81 15.64
N ARG A 275 -6.94 6.52 14.81
CA ARG A 275 -7.39 7.07 13.53
C ARG A 275 -6.70 6.40 12.35
N PRO A 276 -7.43 6.06 11.26
CA PRO A 276 -6.81 5.47 10.08
C PRO A 276 -5.81 6.44 9.43
N ASN A 277 -4.68 5.91 8.98
CA ASN A 277 -3.64 6.69 8.27
C ASN A 277 -4.03 7.03 6.82
N VAL A 278 -4.90 6.24 6.23
CA VAL A 278 -5.49 6.49 4.91
C VAL A 278 -7.00 6.44 5.06
N PRO A 279 -7.76 7.45 4.60
CA PRO A 279 -9.22 7.43 4.62
C PRO A 279 -9.79 6.20 3.90
N LEU A 280 -10.77 5.51 4.48
CA LEU A 280 -11.34 4.30 3.87
C LEU A 280 -11.86 4.51 2.44
N PRO A 281 -12.50 5.65 2.08
CA PRO A 281 -12.88 5.93 0.70
C PRO A 281 -11.70 6.00 -0.27
N GLU A 282 -10.51 6.39 0.19
CA GLU A 282 -9.30 6.41 -0.64
C GLU A 282 -8.75 5.00 -0.86
N ILE A 283 -8.79 4.12 0.15
CA ILE A 283 -8.41 2.70 0.00
C ILE A 283 -9.27 2.06 -1.09
N LEU A 284 -10.59 2.24 -1.04
CA LEU A 284 -11.50 1.72 -2.07
C LEU A 284 -11.22 2.34 -3.45
N SER A 285 -10.91 3.64 -3.49
CA SER A 285 -10.59 4.34 -4.74
C SER A 285 -9.32 3.78 -5.39
N ILE A 286 -8.28 3.51 -4.59
CA ILE A 286 -7.03 2.93 -5.09
C ILE A 286 -7.29 1.57 -5.74
N VAL A 287 -8.01 0.68 -5.05
CA VAL A 287 -8.31 -0.66 -5.58
C VAL A 287 -9.19 -0.57 -6.84
N ALA A 288 -10.22 0.27 -6.82
CA ALA A 288 -11.13 0.46 -7.96
C ALA A 288 -10.42 1.02 -9.21
N ILE A 289 -9.51 1.99 -9.03
CA ILE A 289 -8.72 2.55 -10.13
C ILE A 289 -7.75 1.51 -10.69
N VAL A 290 -7.09 0.71 -9.85
CA VAL A 290 -6.21 -0.39 -10.31
C VAL A 290 -7.01 -1.40 -11.14
N GLU A 291 -8.18 -1.83 -10.65
CA GLU A 291 -9.05 -2.77 -11.34
C GLU A 291 -9.52 -2.22 -12.71
N ALA A 292 -9.99 -0.97 -12.74
CA ALA A 292 -10.39 -0.29 -13.97
C ALA A 292 -9.21 -0.07 -14.93
N SER A 293 -8.01 0.25 -14.42
CA SER A 293 -6.79 0.39 -15.23
C SER A 293 -6.43 -0.92 -15.92
N ASN A 294 -6.46 -2.03 -15.20
CA ASN A 294 -6.19 -3.35 -15.76
C ASN A 294 -7.22 -3.73 -16.83
N LYS A 295 -8.49 -3.46 -16.56
CA LYS A 295 -9.56 -3.71 -17.52
C LYS A 295 -9.42 -2.87 -18.78
N SER A 296 -9.04 -1.59 -18.64
CA SER A 296 -8.79 -0.70 -19.78
C SER A 296 -7.57 -1.14 -20.58
N LEU A 297 -6.49 -1.58 -19.92
CA LEU A 297 -5.31 -2.15 -20.59
C LEU A 297 -5.65 -3.43 -21.39
N GLU A 298 -6.49 -4.30 -20.84
CA GLU A 298 -6.92 -5.54 -21.47
C GLU A 298 -7.80 -5.28 -22.70
N THR A 299 -8.74 -4.34 -22.58
CA THR A 299 -9.80 -4.12 -23.59
C THR A 299 -9.46 -3.03 -24.62
N GLY A 300 -8.49 -2.16 -24.31
CA GLY A 300 -8.11 -1.02 -25.14
C GLY A 300 -9.17 0.10 -25.18
N VAL A 301 -10.15 0.07 -24.26
CA VAL A 301 -11.20 1.10 -24.19
C VAL A 301 -11.27 1.71 -22.79
N PRO A 302 -11.77 2.96 -22.66
CA PRO A 302 -12.04 3.58 -21.38
C PRO A 302 -13.01 2.73 -20.52
N VAL A 303 -12.71 2.65 -19.21
CA VAL A 303 -13.52 1.90 -18.24
C VAL A 303 -13.96 2.84 -17.12
N THR A 304 -15.24 2.79 -16.76
CA THR A 304 -15.76 3.54 -15.61
C THR A 304 -15.29 2.87 -14.30
N VAL A 305 -14.77 3.67 -13.37
CA VAL A 305 -14.31 3.15 -12.09
C VAL A 305 -15.48 2.69 -11.23
N GLY A 306 -15.40 1.46 -10.71
CA GLY A 306 -16.44 0.89 -9.86
C GLY A 306 -17.65 0.30 -10.59
N SER A 307 -17.56 0.16 -11.93
CA SER A 307 -18.58 -0.53 -12.75
C SER A 307 -18.43 -2.05 -12.72
#